data_d38dfb5267294916b7952ea010cb0658
#
_entry.id   d38dfb5267294916b7952ea010cb0658
#
_cell.length_a   1.000
_cell.length_b   1.000
_cell.length_c   1.000
_cell.angle_alpha   90.00
_cell.angle_beta   90.00
_cell.angle_gamma   90.00
#
_symmetry.space_group_name_H-M   'P 1'
#
loop_
_entity.id
_entity.type
_entity.pdbx_description
1 polymer ?
#
loop_
_entity_poly.entity_id
_entity_poly.type
_entity_poly.pdbx_seq_one_letter_code
_entity_poly.pdbx_strand_id
1 'polypeptide(L)' 'MYVNLTEKEIELLIKAIKVADAQVDKYSKGEDEEKLKKCRDRQVELRMLMYKLNVYI' A
#
# COMPACT_ATOMS: atom_id res chain seq x y z
N MET A 1 -4.29 7.06 18.47
CA MET A 1 -4.95 8.20 17.83
C MET A 1 -6.10 7.70 16.96
N TYR A 2 -7.29 8.20 17.20
CA TYR A 2 -8.48 7.82 16.43
C TYR A 2 -8.64 8.75 15.24
N VAL A 3 -8.57 8.20 14.05
CA VAL A 3 -8.84 8.96 12.84
C VAL A 3 -10.09 8.36 12.19
N ASN A 4 -11.14 9.15 12.10
CA ASN A 4 -12.36 8.72 11.41
C ASN A 4 -12.20 8.99 9.92
N LEU A 5 -12.06 7.94 9.15
CA LEU A 5 -12.01 8.03 7.70
C LEU A 5 -13.39 7.82 7.11
N THR A 6 -13.71 8.59 6.06
CA THR A 6 -14.93 8.36 5.30
C THR A 6 -14.78 7.07 4.49
N GLU A 7 -15.91 6.50 4.04
CA GLU A 7 -15.89 5.32 3.17
C GLU A 7 -15.05 5.57 1.92
N LYS A 8 -15.15 6.76 1.37
CA LYS A 8 -14.38 7.13 0.17
C LYS A 8 -12.89 7.15 0.43
N GLU A 9 -12.47 7.66 1.60
CA GLU A 9 -11.06 7.68 1.99
C GLU A 9 -10.53 6.27 2.21
N ILE A 10 -11.33 5.38 2.80
CA ILE A 10 -10.98 3.97 2.98
C ILE A 10 -10.83 3.30 1.62
N GLU A 11 -11.75 3.54 0.69
CA GLU A 11 -11.66 3.00 -0.67
C GLU A 11 -10.39 3.45 -1.39
N LEU A 12 -10.01 4.73 -1.24
CA LEU A 12 -8.79 5.27 -1.83
C LEU A 12 -7.55 4.60 -1.25
N LEU A 13 -7.54 4.36 0.04
CA LEU A 13 -6.44 3.68 0.72
C LEU A 13 -6.31 2.23 0.23
N ILE A 14 -7.43 1.53 0.12
CA ILE A 14 -7.46 0.15 -0.40
C ILE A 14 -6.95 0.11 -1.84
N LYS A 15 -7.38 1.05 -2.69
CA LYS A 15 -6.90 1.15 -4.07
C LYS A 15 -5.40 1.37 -4.13
N ALA A 16 -4.88 2.27 -3.27
CA ALA A 16 -3.45 2.54 -3.22
C ALA A 16 -2.66 1.27 -2.87
N ILE A 17 -3.15 0.48 -1.92
CA ILE A 17 -2.52 -0.77 -1.53
C ILE A 17 -2.56 -1.79 -2.66
N LYS A 18 -3.69 -1.91 -3.35
CA LYS A 18 -3.81 -2.82 -4.50
C LYS A 18 -2.86 -2.44 -5.63
N VAL A 19 -2.72 -1.15 -5.91
CA VAL A 19 -1.77 -0.65 -6.90
C VAL A 19 -0.34 -0.97 -6.49
N ALA A 20 0.01 -0.76 -5.22
CA ALA A 20 1.33 -1.07 -4.70
C ALA A 20 1.62 -2.57 -4.82
N ASP A 21 0.67 -3.43 -4.48
CA ASP A 21 0.80 -4.88 -4.60
C ASP A 21 1.02 -5.29 -6.07
N ALA A 22 0.26 -4.69 -7.00
CA ALA A 22 0.40 -4.96 -8.43
C ALA A 22 1.76 -4.52 -8.95
N GLN A 23 2.27 -3.38 -8.51
CA GLN A 23 3.59 -2.91 -8.89
C GLN A 23 4.70 -3.81 -8.38
N VAL A 24 4.60 -4.27 -7.14
CA VAL A 24 5.56 -5.23 -6.58
C VAL A 24 5.57 -6.51 -7.40
N ASP A 25 4.40 -7.04 -7.75
CA ASP A 25 4.30 -8.24 -8.58
C ASP A 25 4.93 -8.02 -9.97
N LYS A 26 4.65 -6.88 -10.58
CA LYS A 26 5.19 -6.53 -11.90
C LYS A 26 6.71 -6.45 -11.88
N TYR A 27 7.28 -5.73 -10.93
CA TYR A 27 8.73 -5.54 -10.85
C TYR A 27 9.47 -6.76 -10.29
N SER A 28 8.78 -7.65 -9.58
CA SER A 28 9.40 -8.88 -9.10
C SER A 28 9.78 -9.82 -10.23
N LYS A 29 9.15 -9.66 -11.40
CA LYS A 29 9.43 -10.45 -12.60
C LYS A 29 10.44 -9.75 -13.52
N GLY A 30 10.82 -8.51 -13.20
CA GLY A 30 11.76 -7.72 -13.98
C GLY A 30 13.16 -7.73 -13.39
N GLU A 31 14.07 -7.04 -14.05
CA GLU A 31 15.47 -6.97 -13.63
C GLU A 31 15.79 -5.73 -12.80
N ASP A 32 14.81 -4.85 -12.55
CA ASP A 32 15.03 -3.59 -11.86
C ASP A 32 14.80 -3.74 -10.36
N GLU A 33 15.87 -4.12 -9.65
CA GLU A 33 15.82 -4.33 -8.21
C GLU A 33 15.57 -3.05 -7.41
N GLU A 34 16.04 -1.91 -7.91
CA GLU A 34 15.83 -0.62 -7.24
C GLU A 34 14.35 -0.24 -7.21
N LYS A 35 13.67 -0.39 -8.34
CA LYS A 35 12.24 -0.11 -8.42
C LYS A 35 11.44 -1.09 -7.56
N LEU A 36 11.83 -2.36 -7.57
CA LEU A 36 11.19 -3.37 -6.74
C LEU A 36 11.31 -3.01 -5.26
N LYS A 37 12.49 -2.60 -4.83
CA LYS A 37 12.72 -2.22 -3.43
C LYS A 37 11.85 -1.03 -3.03
N LYS A 38 11.77 0.01 -3.88
CA LYS A 38 10.93 1.17 -3.62
C LYS A 38 9.45 0.81 -3.54
N CYS A 39 9.00 -0.08 -4.41
CA CYS A 39 7.61 -0.54 -4.39
C CYS A 39 7.30 -1.33 -3.13
N ARG A 40 8.21 -2.19 -2.69
CA ARG A 40 8.06 -2.94 -1.44
C ARG A 40 8.01 -2.02 -0.23
N ASP A 41 8.89 -1.01 -0.19
CA ASP A 41 8.89 -0.04 0.89
C ASP A 41 7.56 0.70 0.97
N ARG A 42 7.03 1.11 -0.18
CA ARG A 42 5.71 1.75 -0.26
C ARG A 42 4.61 0.82 0.23
N GLN A 43 4.65 -0.44 -0.19
CA GLN A 43 3.68 -1.45 0.23
C GLN A 43 3.67 -1.60 1.75
N VAL A 44 4.84 -1.72 2.36
CA VAL A 44 4.97 -1.84 3.81
C VAL A 44 4.45 -0.58 4.51
N GLU A 45 4.83 0.59 4.02
CA GLU A 45 4.38 1.87 4.59
C GLU A 45 2.85 2.00 4.56
N LEU A 46 2.23 1.63 3.45
CA LEU A 46 0.77 1.67 3.32
C LEU A 46 0.08 0.72 4.30
N ARG A 47 0.62 -0.48 4.46
CA ARG A 47 0.07 -1.45 5.43
C ARG A 47 0.25 -0.98 6.86
N MET A 48 1.39 -0.38 7.18
CA MET A 48 1.63 0.20 8.51
C MET A 48 0.67 1.36 8.78
N LEU A 49 0.42 2.19 7.75
CA LEU A 49 -0.55 3.27 7.87
C LEU A 49 -1.95 2.74 8.16
N MET A 50 -2.35 1.66 7.48
CA MET A 50 -3.63 1.00 7.76
C MET A 50 -3.75 0.58 9.21
N TYR A 51 -2.71 -0.04 9.76
CA TYR A 51 -2.72 -0.46 11.15
C TYR A 51 -2.85 0.73 12.09
N LYS A 52 -2.14 1.82 11.82
CA LYS A 52 -2.23 3.03 12.63
C LYS A 52 -3.61 3.67 12.58
N LEU A 53 -4.27 3.63 11.44
CA LEU A 53 -5.61 4.18 11.25
C LEU A 53 -6.70 3.22 11.68
N ASN A 54 -6.32 2.02 12.11
CA ASN A 54 -7.25 0.99 12.54
C ASN A 54 -8.24 0.59 11.43
N VAL A 55 -7.74 0.57 10.18
CA VAL A 55 -8.50 0.14 9.01
C VAL A 55 -8.13 -1.29 8.69
N TYR A 56 -9.13 -2.15 8.56
CA TYR A 56 -8.92 -3.56 8.22
C TYR A 56 -9.59 -3.88 6.89
N ILE A 57 -8.88 -4.62 6.08
CA ILE A 57 -9.41 -5.13 4.82
C ILE A 57 -9.88 -6.56 5.03
#